data_73c20c8a488747d416752e8823bfeecc
#
_entry.id   73c20c8a488747d416752e8823bfeecc
#
_cell.length_a   1.000
_cell.length_b   1.000
_cell.length_c   1.000
_cell.angle_alpha   90.00
_cell.angle_beta   90.00
_cell.angle_gamma   90.00
#
_symmetry.space_group_name_H-M   'P 1'
#
loop_
_entity.id
_entity.type
_entity.pdbx_description
1 polymer ?
#
loop_
_entity_poly.entity_id
_entity_poly.type
_entity_poly.pdbx_seq_one_letter_code
_entity_poly.pdbx_strand_id
1 'polypeptide(L)'
;KTFANPRNAASGSLRQLDSNITAKRPLSFIAHGIGRCEGIDFVSLEEFYSFLKSSLIPINRLTKIYSTTQDCMNYYNKILNMREQIPYEIDGVVFKVNDFRFQERLGAVSRAPRWAVAYKLPAEEVTTILKDINFQVGRTGLLTPVARLDPVEIGGVTAVSYTHLRAHETVVH
;
A
#
# COMPACT_ATOMS: atom_id res chain seq x y z
N LYS A 1 -21.57 -7.56 -6.83
CA LYS A 1 -21.29 -6.17 -6.47
C LYS A 1 -19.80 -5.95 -6.65
N THR A 2 -19.40 -5.08 -7.55
CA THR A 2 -18.01 -4.66 -7.74
C THR A 2 -17.63 -3.67 -6.65
N PHE A 3 -16.40 -3.79 -6.13
CA PHE A 3 -15.85 -2.85 -5.15
C PHE A 3 -14.83 -1.96 -5.86
N ALA A 4 -14.92 -0.66 -5.63
CA ALA A 4 -13.99 0.30 -6.22
C ALA A 4 -12.57 0.23 -5.62
N ASN A 5 -12.45 -0.22 -4.37
CA ASN A 5 -11.16 -0.31 -3.67
C ASN A 5 -10.97 -1.70 -3.04
N PRO A 6 -9.99 -2.51 -3.53
CA PRO A 6 -9.74 -3.86 -3.02
C PRO A 6 -9.33 -3.87 -1.54
N ARG A 7 -8.58 -2.88 -1.06
CA ARG A 7 -8.18 -2.78 0.34
C ARG A 7 -9.37 -2.62 1.27
N ASN A 8 -10.30 -1.72 0.93
CA ASN A 8 -11.52 -1.49 1.71
C ASN A 8 -12.48 -2.69 1.59
N ALA A 9 -12.55 -3.30 0.42
CA ALA A 9 -13.34 -4.51 0.20
C ALA A 9 -12.85 -5.68 1.06
N ALA A 10 -11.54 -5.90 1.15
CA ALA A 10 -10.95 -6.95 1.97
C ALA A 10 -11.21 -6.71 3.46
N SER A 11 -10.90 -5.50 3.97
CA SER A 11 -11.11 -5.17 5.38
C SER A 11 -12.59 -5.22 5.79
N GLY A 12 -13.48 -4.73 4.93
CA GLY A 12 -14.93 -4.82 5.14
C GLY A 12 -15.46 -6.25 5.08
N SER A 13 -14.82 -7.12 4.28
CA SER A 13 -15.18 -8.54 4.19
C SER A 13 -14.84 -9.31 5.46
N LEU A 14 -13.67 -9.03 6.05
CA LEU A 14 -13.24 -9.67 7.31
C LEU A 14 -14.06 -9.24 8.52
N ARG A 15 -14.74 -8.09 8.43
CA ARG A 15 -15.59 -7.55 9.52
C ARG A 15 -17.05 -7.95 9.41
N GLN A 16 -17.44 -8.82 8.49
CA GLN A 16 -18.83 -9.30 8.38
C GLN A 16 -19.18 -10.15 9.60
N LEU A 17 -20.37 -9.91 10.15
CA LEU A 17 -20.91 -10.72 11.26
C LEU A 17 -21.27 -12.13 10.78
N ASP A 18 -21.76 -12.26 9.56
CA ASP A 18 -22.05 -13.55 8.93
C ASP A 18 -20.86 -14.02 8.08
N SER A 19 -20.19 -15.06 8.56
CA SER A 19 -19.04 -15.68 7.87
C SER A 19 -19.37 -16.24 6.48
N ASN A 20 -20.63 -16.58 6.20
CA ASN A 20 -21.06 -17.05 4.89
C ASN A 20 -20.96 -15.95 3.82
N ILE A 21 -21.09 -14.68 4.21
CA ILE A 21 -20.87 -13.54 3.31
C ILE A 21 -19.38 -13.44 2.95
N THR A 22 -18.49 -13.60 3.93
CA THR A 22 -17.04 -13.60 3.71
C THR A 22 -16.60 -14.78 2.85
N ALA A 23 -17.12 -15.97 3.11
CA ALA A 23 -16.79 -17.19 2.35
C ALA A 23 -17.10 -17.09 0.85
N LYS A 24 -18.08 -16.27 0.46
CA LYS A 24 -18.45 -16.05 -0.96
C LYS A 24 -17.56 -15.00 -1.65
N ARG A 25 -16.63 -14.37 -0.95
CA ARG A 25 -15.75 -13.34 -1.51
C ARG A 25 -14.40 -13.93 -1.88
N PRO A 26 -13.87 -13.66 -3.07
CA PRO A 26 -12.58 -14.16 -3.54
C PRO A 26 -11.43 -13.39 -2.86
N LEU A 27 -11.24 -13.64 -1.56
CA LEU A 27 -10.14 -13.06 -0.80
C LEU A 27 -8.87 -13.89 -1.01
N SER A 28 -7.74 -13.20 -1.12
CA SER A 28 -6.41 -13.79 -1.15
C SER A 28 -5.63 -13.42 0.09
N PHE A 29 -4.75 -14.32 0.53
CA PHE A 29 -3.84 -14.08 1.65
C PHE A 29 -2.40 -14.08 1.16
N ILE A 30 -1.60 -13.12 1.64
CA ILE A 30 -0.16 -13.05 1.39
C ILE A 30 0.53 -12.71 2.70
N ALA A 31 1.40 -13.62 3.17
CA ALA A 31 2.25 -13.36 4.33
C ALA A 31 3.39 -12.40 3.95
N HIS A 32 3.60 -11.35 4.75
CA HIS A 32 4.62 -10.35 4.45
C HIS A 32 5.64 -10.10 5.57
N GLY A 33 5.44 -10.68 6.74
CA GLY A 33 6.32 -10.49 7.88
C GLY A 33 5.96 -11.43 9.02
N ILE A 34 6.81 -11.45 10.03
CA ILE A 34 6.67 -12.25 11.23
C ILE A 34 6.55 -11.32 12.44
N GLY A 35 5.65 -11.65 13.36
CA GLY A 35 5.57 -11.03 14.67
C GLY A 35 6.31 -11.89 15.72
N ARG A 36 5.69 -12.08 16.90
CA ARG A 36 6.23 -13.00 17.90
C ARG A 36 6.13 -14.44 17.39
N CYS A 37 7.24 -15.15 17.41
CA CYS A 37 7.36 -16.56 17.06
C CYS A 37 7.99 -17.32 18.22
N GLU A 38 7.48 -18.50 18.52
CA GLU A 38 8.01 -19.37 19.57
C GLU A 38 8.28 -20.76 18.97
N GLY A 39 9.38 -21.38 19.37
CA GLY A 39 9.74 -22.71 18.95
C GLY A 39 10.49 -22.83 17.62
N ILE A 40 10.63 -21.75 16.88
CA ILE A 40 11.45 -21.67 15.65
C ILE A 40 12.18 -20.33 15.64
N ASP A 41 13.51 -20.39 15.51
CA ASP A 41 14.37 -19.24 15.37
C ASP A 41 14.85 -19.11 13.93
N PHE A 42 14.49 -18.02 13.28
CA PHE A 42 14.98 -17.68 11.95
C PHE A 42 16.15 -16.70 12.05
N VAL A 43 17.18 -16.90 11.25
CA VAL A 43 18.32 -15.98 11.19
C VAL A 43 18.14 -14.86 10.16
N SER A 44 17.23 -15.07 9.19
CA SER A 44 17.00 -14.09 8.11
C SER A 44 15.56 -14.14 7.57
N LEU A 45 15.19 -13.08 6.86
CA LEU A 45 13.93 -13.04 6.09
C LEU A 45 13.91 -14.10 4.98
N GLU A 46 15.06 -14.40 4.39
CA GLU A 46 15.18 -15.43 3.35
C GLU A 46 14.80 -16.81 3.90
N GLU A 47 15.33 -17.17 5.06
CA GLU A 47 15.01 -18.44 5.73
C GLU A 47 13.53 -18.48 6.12
N PHE A 48 13.01 -17.38 6.69
CA PHE A 48 11.60 -17.25 7.00
C PHE A 48 10.70 -17.45 5.78
N TYR A 49 10.98 -16.78 4.66
CA TYR A 49 10.19 -16.94 3.43
C TYR A 49 10.34 -18.34 2.83
N SER A 50 11.50 -18.98 2.97
CA SER A 50 11.72 -20.37 2.54
C SER A 50 10.87 -21.34 3.36
N PHE A 51 10.81 -21.15 4.67
CA PHE A 51 9.92 -21.88 5.57
C PHE A 51 8.44 -21.70 5.19
N LEU A 52 7.99 -20.47 4.93
CA LEU A 52 6.61 -20.22 4.50
C LEU A 52 6.27 -20.95 3.20
N LYS A 53 7.20 -20.96 2.24
CA LYS A 53 7.04 -21.69 0.96
C LYS A 53 6.91 -23.19 1.18
N SER A 54 7.78 -23.78 2.01
CA SER A 54 7.73 -25.21 2.32
C SER A 54 6.45 -25.62 3.06
N SER A 55 5.90 -24.67 3.85
CA SER A 55 4.63 -24.83 4.55
C SER A 55 3.40 -24.47 3.69
N LEU A 56 3.57 -24.24 2.38
CA LEU A 56 2.51 -23.84 1.45
C LEU A 56 1.77 -22.57 1.83
N ILE A 57 2.39 -21.69 2.62
CA ILE A 57 1.84 -20.39 2.99
C ILE A 57 2.17 -19.38 1.87
N PRO A 58 1.16 -18.72 1.28
CA PRO A 58 1.38 -17.80 0.18
C PRO A 58 2.23 -16.59 0.59
N ILE A 59 3.24 -16.29 -0.21
CA ILE A 59 4.07 -15.08 -0.09
C ILE A 59 4.02 -14.28 -1.38
N ASN A 60 4.41 -13.01 -1.32
CA ASN A 60 4.48 -12.18 -2.52
C ASN A 60 5.55 -12.72 -3.48
N ARG A 61 5.14 -13.07 -4.71
CA ARG A 61 6.03 -13.59 -5.77
C ARG A 61 7.08 -12.58 -6.24
N LEU A 62 6.83 -11.29 -6.00
CA LEU A 62 7.74 -10.19 -6.32
C LEU A 62 8.79 -9.96 -5.22
N THR A 63 8.74 -10.67 -4.08
CA THR A 63 9.80 -10.59 -3.06
C THR A 63 11.10 -11.18 -3.61
N LYS A 64 12.17 -10.38 -3.57
CA LYS A 64 13.52 -10.74 -4.03
C LYS A 64 14.55 -10.32 -3.00
N ILE A 65 15.72 -10.97 -3.04
CA ILE A 65 16.86 -10.69 -2.19
C ILE A 65 18.00 -10.24 -3.08
N TYR A 66 18.66 -9.17 -2.68
CA TYR A 66 19.78 -8.57 -3.38
C TYR A 66 20.90 -8.24 -2.40
N SER A 67 22.13 -8.30 -2.86
CA SER A 67 23.31 -8.03 -2.04
C SER A 67 23.81 -6.59 -2.14
N THR A 68 23.39 -5.85 -3.16
CA THR A 68 23.84 -4.48 -3.39
C THR A 68 22.65 -3.50 -3.45
N THR A 69 22.90 -2.26 -3.08
CA THR A 69 21.91 -1.19 -3.22
C THR A 69 21.60 -0.90 -4.69
N GLN A 70 22.57 -1.07 -5.58
CA GLN A 70 22.37 -0.88 -7.03
C GLN A 70 21.36 -1.88 -7.58
N ASP A 71 21.45 -3.15 -7.18
CA ASP A 71 20.50 -4.18 -7.61
C ASP A 71 19.10 -3.93 -7.05
N CYS A 72 19.03 -3.42 -5.82
CA CYS A 72 17.76 -2.98 -5.23
C CYS A 72 17.12 -1.86 -6.07
N MET A 73 17.90 -0.87 -6.50
CA MET A 73 17.40 0.23 -7.34
C MET A 73 17.02 -0.23 -8.75
N ASN A 74 17.80 -1.13 -9.35
CA ASN A 74 17.46 -1.76 -10.62
C ASN A 74 16.13 -2.52 -10.52
N TYR A 75 15.93 -3.22 -9.42
CA TYR A 75 14.68 -3.93 -9.16
C TYR A 75 13.50 -2.97 -8.96
N TYR A 76 13.69 -1.86 -8.26
CA TYR A 76 12.68 -0.82 -8.13
C TYR A 76 12.23 -0.29 -9.49
N ASN A 77 13.17 0.04 -10.37
CA ASN A 77 12.88 0.50 -11.72
C ASN A 77 12.12 -0.57 -12.54
N LYS A 78 12.48 -1.84 -12.36
CA LYS A 78 11.74 -2.95 -12.97
C LYS A 78 10.30 -2.99 -12.48
N ILE A 79 10.05 -2.86 -11.18
CA ILE A 79 8.69 -2.84 -10.59
C ILE A 79 7.91 -1.63 -11.11
N LEU A 80 8.53 -0.46 -11.20
CA LEU A 80 7.92 0.74 -11.77
C LEU A 80 7.41 0.50 -13.20
N ASN A 81 8.25 -0.10 -14.06
CA ASN A 81 7.89 -0.40 -15.44
C ASN A 81 6.83 -1.52 -15.58
N MET A 82 6.67 -2.35 -14.55
CA MET A 82 5.69 -3.44 -14.52
C MET A 82 4.41 -3.06 -13.78
N ARG A 83 4.27 -1.84 -13.28
CA ARG A 83 3.18 -1.42 -12.38
C ARG A 83 1.81 -1.81 -12.91
N GLU A 84 1.52 -1.53 -14.17
CA GLU A 84 0.25 -1.82 -14.82
C GLU A 84 -0.02 -3.32 -15.06
N GLN A 85 1.03 -4.15 -15.05
CA GLN A 85 0.93 -5.61 -15.25
C GLN A 85 0.69 -6.36 -13.93
N ILE A 86 0.84 -5.68 -12.79
CA ILE A 86 0.62 -6.28 -11.47
C ILE A 86 -0.88 -6.32 -11.20
N PRO A 87 -1.46 -7.49 -10.82
CA PRO A 87 -2.92 -7.66 -10.69
C PRO A 87 -3.52 -6.98 -9.45
N TYR A 88 -2.79 -6.08 -8.80
CA TYR A 88 -3.22 -5.24 -7.69
C TYR A 88 -2.40 -3.95 -7.67
N GLU A 89 -2.99 -2.90 -7.14
CA GLU A 89 -2.32 -1.62 -7.04
C GLU A 89 -1.18 -1.65 -6.02
N ILE A 90 -0.10 -0.97 -6.38
CA ILE A 90 1.08 -0.77 -5.55
C ILE A 90 1.43 0.71 -5.47
N ASP A 91 1.88 1.16 -4.32
CA ASP A 91 2.31 2.53 -4.06
C ASP A 91 3.83 2.65 -3.83
N GLY A 92 4.54 1.54 -3.80
CA GLY A 92 5.97 1.51 -3.60
C GLY A 92 6.56 0.12 -3.39
N VAL A 93 7.86 0.10 -3.15
CA VAL A 93 8.64 -1.07 -2.76
C VAL A 93 9.18 -0.87 -1.36
N VAL A 94 9.15 -1.91 -0.53
CA VAL A 94 9.74 -1.85 0.81
C VAL A 94 11.04 -2.64 0.78
N PHE A 95 12.16 -1.95 1.02
CA PHE A 95 13.46 -2.57 1.24
C PHE A 95 13.61 -2.90 2.73
N LYS A 96 14.06 -4.10 3.02
CA LYS A 96 14.26 -4.60 4.40
C LYS A 96 15.65 -5.21 4.53
N VAL A 97 16.28 -5.00 5.67
CA VAL A 97 17.52 -5.72 6.00
C VAL A 97 17.18 -7.21 6.16
N ASN A 98 17.93 -8.10 5.52
CA ASN A 98 17.65 -9.53 5.50
C ASN A 98 17.98 -10.25 6.82
N ASP A 99 19.11 -9.94 7.45
CA ASP A 99 19.59 -10.58 8.69
C ASP A 99 18.88 -10.01 9.92
N PHE A 100 18.24 -10.87 10.72
CA PHE A 100 17.48 -10.46 11.90
C PHE A 100 18.36 -9.89 13.02
N ARG A 101 19.62 -10.29 13.14
CA ARG A 101 20.56 -9.69 14.11
C ARG A 101 20.83 -8.22 13.79
N PHE A 102 20.92 -7.88 12.50
CA PHE A 102 21.03 -6.48 12.09
C PHE A 102 19.72 -5.72 12.25
N GLN A 103 18.58 -6.34 12.03
CA GLN A 103 17.29 -5.72 12.32
C GLN A 103 17.16 -5.38 13.80
N GLU A 104 17.55 -6.29 14.69
CA GLU A 104 17.56 -6.08 16.15
C GLU A 104 18.49 -4.94 16.56
N ARG A 105 19.73 -4.91 16.04
CA ARG A 105 20.70 -3.83 16.30
C ARG A 105 20.22 -2.46 15.81
N LEU A 106 19.56 -2.39 14.67
CA LEU A 106 18.99 -1.14 14.13
C LEU A 106 17.76 -0.69 14.94
N GLY A 107 17.00 -1.64 15.45
CA GLY A 107 15.84 -1.41 16.28
C GLY A 107 14.70 -0.71 15.55
N ALA A 108 13.83 -0.08 16.33
CA ALA A 108 12.67 0.65 15.83
C ALA A 108 12.57 2.01 16.55
N VAL A 109 12.02 3.01 15.86
CA VAL A 109 11.47 4.21 16.47
C VAL A 109 9.98 4.02 16.72
N SER A 110 9.36 4.89 17.51
CA SER A 110 7.99 4.71 18.05
C SER A 110 6.92 4.21 17.07
N ARG A 111 7.10 4.37 15.76
CA ARG A 111 6.12 4.00 14.73
C ARG A 111 6.69 3.30 13.50
N ALA A 112 8.01 3.14 13.41
CA ALA A 112 8.64 2.56 12.22
C ALA A 112 9.93 1.81 12.56
N PRO A 113 10.20 0.66 11.92
CA PRO A 113 11.48 -0.02 12.03
C PRO A 113 12.57 0.76 11.30
N ARG A 114 13.79 0.81 11.86
CA ARG A 114 14.96 1.42 11.19
C ARG A 114 15.59 0.50 10.14
N TRP A 115 15.22 -0.76 10.14
CA TRP A 115 15.72 -1.77 9.22
C TRP A 115 14.84 -1.95 7.96
N ALA A 116 13.81 -1.11 7.81
CA ALA A 116 12.95 -1.12 6.64
C ALA A 116 12.70 0.31 6.11
N VAL A 117 12.73 0.45 4.81
CA VAL A 117 12.49 1.73 4.11
C VAL A 117 11.47 1.51 3.00
N ALA A 118 10.42 2.30 3.00
CA ALA A 118 9.45 2.34 1.91
C ALA A 118 9.90 3.36 0.85
N TYR A 119 10.17 2.87 -0.34
CA TYR A 119 10.52 3.68 -1.50
C TYR A 119 9.29 3.78 -2.41
N LYS A 120 8.63 4.93 -2.35
CA LYS A 120 7.35 5.16 -3.03
C LYS A 120 7.53 5.26 -4.54
N LEU A 121 6.56 4.74 -5.30
CA LEU A 121 6.46 5.03 -6.73
C LEU A 121 6.02 6.48 -6.93
N PRO A 122 6.35 7.10 -8.09
CA PRO A 122 5.81 8.40 -8.44
C PRO A 122 4.29 8.41 -8.31
N ALA A 123 3.76 9.52 -7.78
CA ALA A 123 2.32 9.72 -7.71
C ALA A 123 1.72 9.74 -9.13
N GLU A 124 0.55 9.18 -9.28
CA GLU A 124 -0.22 9.36 -10.51
C GLU A 124 -0.81 10.77 -10.49
N GLU A 125 -0.58 11.50 -11.57
CA GLU A 125 -1.15 12.82 -11.78
C GLU A 125 -2.19 12.73 -12.88
N VAL A 126 -3.41 13.21 -12.60
CA VAL A 126 -4.51 13.21 -13.56
C VAL A 126 -5.12 14.59 -13.60
N THR A 127 -5.37 15.09 -14.79
CA THR A 127 -6.04 16.36 -14.99
C THR A 127 -7.55 16.16 -15.08
N THR A 128 -8.32 17.02 -14.42
CA THR A 128 -9.79 17.01 -14.48
C THR A 128 -10.34 18.43 -14.47
N ILE A 129 -11.63 18.59 -14.72
CA ILE A 129 -12.30 19.88 -14.73
C ILE A 129 -12.86 20.19 -13.35
N LEU A 130 -12.52 21.37 -12.82
CA LEU A 130 -13.15 21.92 -11.62
C LEU A 130 -14.54 22.45 -11.99
N LYS A 131 -15.60 21.84 -11.42
CA LYS A 131 -16.99 22.25 -11.64
C LYS A 131 -17.45 23.35 -10.70
N ASP A 132 -17.06 23.25 -9.43
CA ASP A 132 -17.55 24.15 -8.38
C ASP A 132 -16.67 24.05 -7.14
N ILE A 133 -16.73 25.06 -6.26
CA ILE A 133 -16.10 25.03 -4.94
C ILE A 133 -17.17 25.28 -3.88
N ASN A 134 -17.44 24.26 -3.08
CA ASN A 134 -18.37 24.33 -1.96
C ASN A 134 -17.62 24.46 -0.63
N PHE A 135 -18.25 25.08 0.36
CA PHE A 135 -17.72 25.16 1.70
C PHE A 135 -18.48 24.23 2.64
N GLN A 136 -17.74 23.35 3.32
CA GLN A 136 -18.28 22.49 4.37
C GLN A 136 -17.91 23.04 5.73
N VAL A 137 -18.86 23.00 6.66
CA VAL A 137 -18.64 23.40 8.05
C VAL A 137 -18.34 22.15 8.89
N GLY A 138 -17.14 22.07 9.43
CA GLY A 138 -16.76 21.00 10.36
C GLY A 138 -17.47 21.13 11.71
N ARG A 139 -17.41 20.07 12.53
CA ARG A 139 -18.01 20.03 13.88
C ARG A 139 -17.52 21.16 14.81
N THR A 140 -16.32 21.66 14.58
CA THR A 140 -15.69 22.77 15.33
C THR A 140 -15.98 24.14 14.75
N GLY A 141 -16.82 24.25 13.71
CA GLY A 141 -17.11 25.51 13.00
C GLY A 141 -16.05 25.88 11.93
N LEU A 142 -15.02 25.03 11.73
CA LEU A 142 -14.02 25.26 10.69
C LEU A 142 -14.64 25.12 9.29
N LEU A 143 -14.46 26.15 8.46
CA LEU A 143 -14.85 26.14 7.05
C LEU A 143 -13.76 25.45 6.22
N THR A 144 -14.15 24.40 5.51
CA THR A 144 -13.25 23.66 4.61
C THR A 144 -13.74 23.81 3.18
N PRO A 145 -12.96 24.40 2.27
CA PRO A 145 -13.31 24.42 0.86
C PRO A 145 -13.19 23.01 0.26
N VAL A 146 -14.17 22.65 -0.56
CA VAL A 146 -14.25 21.36 -1.25
C VAL A 146 -14.45 21.63 -2.74
N ALA A 147 -13.45 21.33 -3.54
CA ALA A 147 -13.56 21.36 -4.99
C ALA A 147 -14.43 20.19 -5.47
N ARG A 148 -15.43 20.47 -6.29
CA ARG A 148 -16.18 19.45 -7.05
C ARG A 148 -15.57 19.30 -8.43
N LEU A 149 -15.21 18.06 -8.75
CA LEU A 149 -14.49 17.73 -9.98
C LEU A 149 -15.38 16.93 -10.92
N ASP A 150 -15.08 16.97 -12.21
CA ASP A 150 -15.52 15.90 -13.08
C ASP A 150 -14.94 14.58 -12.58
N PRO A 151 -15.73 13.47 -12.54
CA PRO A 151 -15.25 12.20 -12.08
C PRO A 151 -14.01 11.78 -12.86
N VAL A 152 -12.92 11.46 -12.15
CA VAL A 152 -11.66 11.01 -12.73
C VAL A 152 -11.13 9.81 -11.95
N GLU A 153 -10.63 8.82 -12.67
CA GLU A 153 -10.02 7.64 -12.05
C GLU A 153 -8.56 7.91 -11.73
N ILE A 154 -8.17 7.69 -10.47
CA ILE A 154 -6.80 7.82 -9.99
C ILE A 154 -6.56 6.78 -8.88
N GLY A 155 -5.48 5.99 -9.01
CA GLY A 155 -5.15 4.99 -8.00
C GLY A 155 -6.30 4.01 -7.69
N GLY A 156 -7.07 3.57 -8.71
CA GLY A 156 -8.18 2.62 -8.57
C GLY A 156 -9.40 3.16 -7.82
N VAL A 157 -9.49 4.48 -7.64
CA VAL A 157 -10.67 5.14 -7.07
C VAL A 157 -11.15 6.25 -7.98
N THR A 158 -12.46 6.47 -8.03
CA THR A 158 -13.04 7.60 -8.76
C THR A 158 -13.07 8.82 -7.85
N ALA A 159 -12.23 9.81 -8.12
CA ALA A 159 -12.24 11.09 -7.43
C ALA A 159 -13.34 11.99 -8.02
N VAL A 160 -14.21 12.53 -7.16
CA VAL A 160 -15.29 13.46 -7.50
C VAL A 160 -15.21 14.77 -6.73
N SER A 161 -14.36 14.82 -5.69
CA SER A 161 -14.13 15.99 -4.86
C SER A 161 -12.74 15.97 -4.23
N TYR A 162 -12.21 17.16 -3.95
CA TYR A 162 -10.90 17.37 -3.35
C TYR A 162 -10.91 18.50 -2.33
N THR A 163 -10.29 18.31 -1.16
CA THR A 163 -10.34 19.26 -0.04
C THR A 163 -9.05 20.02 0.24
N HIS A 164 -7.88 19.53 -0.25
CA HIS A 164 -6.59 20.17 0.00
C HIS A 164 -6.15 21.10 -1.14
N LEU A 165 -6.96 22.13 -1.41
CA LEU A 165 -6.69 23.09 -2.48
C LEU A 165 -5.44 23.91 -2.17
N ARG A 166 -4.49 23.97 -3.12
CA ARG A 166 -3.33 24.85 -3.11
C ARG A 166 -3.48 25.91 -4.19
N ALA A 167 -2.96 27.12 -3.95
CA ALA A 167 -3.08 28.24 -4.87
C ALA A 167 -2.53 28.02 -6.29
N HIS A 168 -1.66 27.01 -6.47
CA HIS A 168 -1.08 26.65 -7.77
C HIS A 168 -1.86 25.59 -8.55
N GLU A 169 -2.91 25.01 -7.98
CA GLU A 169 -3.72 23.94 -8.59
C GLU A 169 -4.99 24.48 -9.24
N THR A 170 -5.29 25.76 -9.08
CA THR A 170 -6.42 26.44 -9.70
C THR A 170 -5.95 27.30 -10.87
N VAL A 171 -5.60 26.67 -11.98
CA VAL A 171 -5.52 27.41 -13.26
C VAL A 171 -6.93 27.47 -13.82
N VAL A 172 -7.56 28.61 -13.68
CA VAL A 172 -8.84 28.93 -14.34
C VAL A 172 -8.49 29.32 -15.77
N HIS A 173 -8.89 28.52 -16.73
CA HIS A 173 -8.99 28.89 -18.13
C HIS A 173 -10.42 29.28 -18.46
#